data_cf701f8c4eb11c3eeb4c53b02fafc126
#
_entry.id   cf701f8c4eb11c3eeb4c53b02fafc126
#
_cell.length_a   1.000
_cell.length_b   1.000
_cell.length_c   1.000
_cell.angle_alpha   90.00
_cell.angle_beta   90.00
_cell.angle_gamma   90.00
#
_symmetry.space_group_name_H-M   'P 1'
#
loop_
_entity.id
_entity.type
_entity.pdbx_description
1 polymer ?
#
loop_
_entity_poly.entity_id
_entity_poly.type
_entity_poly.pdbx_seq_one_letter_code
_entity_poly.pdbx_strand_id
1 'polypeptide(L)'
;MSRYDVFRRRIAPIAFLVAIALIARDSCDKEQRTHTAVELDFGDARPRVRAVDVEVFTGVTGSVAAEPIARFHRNALSDAGIGPCRFDLASPDPDGELHIDVDLGAEHRTMVRRFRAVEGSTLHVPLADDLRPR
;
A
#
# COMPACT_ATOMS: atom_id res chain seq x y z
N MET A 1 -0.57 3.43 59.78
CA MET A 1 -0.67 3.37 58.30
C MET A 1 -1.87 2.52 57.94
N SER A 2 -2.79 3.08 57.22
CA SER A 2 -3.93 2.33 56.73
C SER A 2 -3.49 1.36 55.61
N ARG A 3 -4.13 0.22 55.58
CA ARG A 3 -3.93 -0.77 54.51
C ARG A 3 -4.12 -0.15 53.10
N TYR A 4 -4.87 0.91 53.04
CA TYR A 4 -5.18 1.67 51.84
C TYR A 4 -3.96 2.36 51.27
N ASP A 5 -3.10 2.94 52.10
CA ASP A 5 -1.87 3.65 51.64
C ASP A 5 -0.82 2.68 51.10
N VAL A 6 -0.69 1.50 51.71
CA VAL A 6 0.22 0.44 51.22
C VAL A 6 -0.26 -0.11 49.89
N PHE A 7 -1.56 -0.31 49.76
CA PHE A 7 -2.19 -0.78 48.53
C PHE A 7 -1.98 0.24 47.39
N ARG A 8 -2.21 1.51 47.66
CA ARG A 8 -2.05 2.61 46.69
C ARG A 8 -0.62 2.75 46.21
N ARG A 9 0.37 2.59 47.08
CA ARG A 9 1.80 2.73 46.73
C ARG A 9 2.36 1.58 45.93
N ARG A 10 1.81 0.38 46.09
CA ARG A 10 2.32 -0.83 45.42
C ARG A 10 1.54 -1.18 44.14
N ILE A 11 0.26 -0.93 44.11
CA ILE A 11 -0.61 -1.37 43.01
C ILE A 11 -0.77 -0.29 41.94
N ALA A 12 -0.80 1.00 42.31
CA ALA A 12 -0.96 2.06 41.34
C ALA A 12 0.13 2.08 40.25
N PRO A 13 1.44 1.94 40.55
CA PRO A 13 2.46 1.87 39.51
C PRO A 13 2.36 0.61 38.66
N ILE A 14 1.97 -0.53 39.23
CA ILE A 14 1.77 -1.77 38.48
C ILE A 14 0.59 -1.64 37.53
N ALA A 15 -0.55 -1.10 37.98
CA ALA A 15 -1.72 -0.85 37.14
C ALA A 15 -1.40 0.12 35.98
N PHE A 16 -0.58 1.14 36.24
CA PHE A 16 -0.14 2.08 35.22
C PHE A 16 0.73 1.41 34.15
N LEU A 17 1.69 0.57 34.55
CA LEU A 17 2.53 -0.19 33.63
C LEU A 17 1.73 -1.16 32.77
N VAL A 18 0.75 -1.84 33.36
CA VAL A 18 -0.15 -2.74 32.62
C VAL A 18 -0.98 -1.97 31.60
N ALA A 19 -1.50 -0.79 31.96
CA ALA A 19 -2.25 0.06 31.05
C ALA A 19 -1.39 0.52 29.87
N ILE A 20 -0.14 0.93 30.10
CA ILE A 20 0.79 1.30 29.03
C ILE A 20 1.09 0.10 28.13
N ALA A 21 1.33 -1.07 28.70
CA ALA A 21 1.60 -2.28 27.93
C ALA A 21 0.42 -2.67 27.02
N LEU A 22 -0.81 -2.54 27.51
CA LEU A 22 -2.01 -2.81 26.73
C LEU A 22 -2.20 -1.80 25.59
N ILE A 23 -1.96 -0.52 25.85
CA ILE A 23 -2.04 0.53 24.81
C ILE A 23 -0.97 0.31 23.75
N ALA A 24 0.27 0.01 24.15
CA ALA A 24 1.36 -0.28 23.23
C ALA A 24 1.05 -1.51 22.36
N ARG A 25 0.47 -2.55 22.94
CA ARG A 25 0.08 -3.76 22.23
C ARG A 25 -1.01 -3.47 21.21
N ASP A 26 -2.06 -2.73 21.57
CA ASP A 26 -3.12 -2.33 20.64
C ASP A 26 -2.57 -1.47 19.50
N SER A 27 -1.67 -0.54 19.78
CA SER A 27 -1.03 0.29 18.77
C SER A 27 -0.19 -0.55 17.81
N CYS A 28 0.55 -1.54 18.30
CA CYS A 28 1.31 -2.46 17.46
C CYS A 28 0.39 -3.30 16.57
N ASP A 29 -0.72 -3.80 17.10
CA ASP A 29 -1.68 -4.58 16.33
C ASP A 29 -2.34 -3.75 15.21
N LYS A 30 -2.61 -2.47 15.46
CA LYS A 30 -3.18 -1.54 14.46
C LYS A 30 -2.19 -1.14 13.39
N GLU A 31 -0.89 -1.16 13.69
CA GLU A 31 0.18 -0.80 12.77
C GLU A 31 0.73 -1.99 12.00
N GLN A 32 0.23 -3.20 12.23
CA GLN A 32 0.64 -4.36 11.47
C GLN A 32 0.17 -4.23 10.02
N ARG A 33 1.10 -3.84 9.17
CA ARG A 33 0.90 -3.73 7.73
C ARG A 33 1.89 -4.65 7.03
N THR A 34 1.43 -5.24 5.94
CA THR A 34 2.30 -6.01 5.07
C THR A 34 3.05 -5.05 4.15
N HIS A 35 4.37 -5.06 4.24
CA HIS A 35 5.23 -4.23 3.39
C HIS A 35 5.68 -5.05 2.18
N THR A 36 5.38 -4.54 1.01
CA THR A 36 5.81 -5.15 -0.26
C THR A 36 6.23 -4.06 -1.23
N ALA A 37 7.21 -4.36 -2.07
CA ALA A 37 7.56 -3.49 -3.17
C ALA A 37 6.71 -3.86 -4.39
N VAL A 38 6.23 -2.85 -5.11
CA VAL A 38 5.50 -3.05 -6.37
C VAL A 38 6.34 -2.51 -7.50
N GLU A 39 6.56 -3.33 -8.51
CA GLU A 39 7.30 -2.97 -9.70
C GLU A 39 6.41 -3.11 -10.93
N LEU A 40 6.22 -2.02 -11.65
CA LEU A 40 5.44 -1.98 -12.88
C LEU A 40 6.38 -2.21 -14.07
N ASP A 41 6.09 -3.23 -14.86
CA ASP A 41 6.83 -3.54 -16.07
C ASP A 41 6.02 -3.15 -17.30
N PHE A 42 6.46 -2.10 -17.98
CA PHE A 42 5.82 -1.62 -19.21
C PHE A 42 6.37 -2.32 -20.47
N GLY A 43 7.45 -3.07 -20.36
CA GLY A 43 8.07 -3.75 -21.49
C GLY A 43 8.41 -2.79 -22.64
N ASP A 44 8.03 -3.17 -23.85
CA ASP A 44 8.29 -2.37 -25.06
C ASP A 44 7.43 -1.09 -25.14
N ALA A 45 6.38 -0.98 -24.34
CA ALA A 45 5.55 0.22 -24.29
C ALA A 45 6.18 1.38 -23.51
N ARG A 46 7.24 1.12 -22.77
CA ARG A 46 7.91 2.09 -21.90
C ARG A 46 8.17 3.45 -22.55
N PRO A 47 8.71 3.53 -23.78
CA PRO A 47 8.93 4.84 -24.44
C PRO A 47 7.65 5.61 -24.78
N ARG A 48 6.51 4.92 -24.86
CA ARG A 48 5.22 5.52 -25.18
C ARG A 48 4.45 6.00 -23.95
N VAL A 49 4.82 5.54 -22.76
CA VAL A 49 4.15 5.90 -21.51
C VAL A 49 4.57 7.31 -21.11
N ARG A 50 3.60 8.20 -20.95
CA ARG A 50 3.82 9.58 -20.53
C ARG A 50 3.58 9.81 -19.06
N ALA A 51 2.61 9.11 -18.49
CA ALA A 51 2.31 9.17 -17.07
C ALA A 51 1.64 7.89 -16.63
N VAL A 52 1.75 7.57 -15.36
CA VAL A 52 1.03 6.47 -14.73
C VAL A 52 0.51 6.89 -13.38
N ASP A 53 -0.75 6.57 -13.12
CA ASP A 53 -1.40 6.72 -11.84
C ASP A 53 -1.81 5.36 -11.31
N VAL A 54 -1.49 5.08 -10.08
CA VAL A 54 -1.86 3.83 -9.42
C VAL A 54 -2.62 4.15 -8.15
N GLU A 55 -3.82 3.62 -8.05
CA GLU A 55 -4.61 3.64 -6.83
C GLU A 55 -4.66 2.23 -6.25
N VAL A 56 -4.42 2.12 -4.96
CA VAL A 56 -4.39 0.83 -4.26
C VAL A 56 -5.61 0.71 -3.38
N PHE A 57 -6.36 -0.37 -3.59
CA PHE A 57 -7.54 -0.70 -2.79
C PHE A 57 -7.30 -2.02 -2.08
N THR A 58 -7.78 -2.13 -0.86
CA THR A 58 -7.71 -3.35 -0.06
C THR A 58 -9.07 -3.80 0.39
N GLY A 59 -9.18 -5.08 0.76
CA GLY A 59 -10.40 -5.68 1.23
C GLY A 59 -11.27 -6.27 0.12
N VAL A 60 -12.52 -6.57 0.46
CA VAL A 60 -13.44 -7.22 -0.46
C VAL A 60 -13.87 -6.24 -1.54
N THR A 61 -13.61 -6.61 -2.78
CA THR A 61 -14.00 -5.86 -3.95
C THR A 61 -15.51 -5.83 -4.12
N GLY A 62 -16.04 -4.68 -4.50
CA GLY A 62 -17.45 -4.48 -4.75
C GLY A 62 -18.10 -3.36 -3.96
N SER A 63 -17.40 -2.72 -3.06
CA SER A 63 -17.88 -1.52 -2.39
C SER A 63 -17.63 -0.30 -3.29
N VAL A 64 -18.71 0.28 -3.78
CA VAL A 64 -18.67 1.51 -4.60
C VAL A 64 -18.08 2.70 -3.83
N ALA A 65 -17.99 2.60 -2.52
CA ALA A 65 -17.53 3.65 -1.62
C ALA A 65 -16.12 3.41 -1.06
N ALA A 66 -15.38 2.42 -1.58
CA ALA A 66 -14.03 2.15 -1.11
C ALA A 66 -13.08 3.29 -1.49
N GLU A 67 -12.40 3.84 -0.50
CA GLU A 67 -11.34 4.81 -0.75
C GLU A 67 -10.00 4.10 -0.97
N PRO A 68 -9.15 4.61 -1.87
CA PRO A 68 -7.83 4.03 -2.03
C PRO A 68 -6.98 4.23 -0.77
N ILE A 69 -6.25 3.21 -0.38
CA ILE A 69 -5.33 3.29 0.77
C ILE A 69 -4.03 4.01 0.41
N ALA A 70 -3.69 4.05 -0.87
CA ALA A 70 -2.50 4.71 -1.38
C ALA A 70 -2.71 5.12 -2.83
N ARG A 71 -2.02 6.19 -3.23
CA ARG A 71 -1.97 6.68 -4.61
C ARG A 71 -0.53 6.95 -4.99
N PHE A 72 -0.14 6.51 -6.17
CA PHE A 72 1.18 6.76 -6.72
C PHE A 72 1.05 7.38 -8.10
N HIS A 73 1.85 8.38 -8.37
CA HIS A 73 1.87 9.05 -9.65
C HIS A 73 3.31 9.20 -10.13
N ARG A 74 3.52 8.92 -11.40
CA ARG A 74 4.82 9.11 -12.03
C ARG A 74 4.66 9.65 -13.44
N ASN A 75 5.46 10.65 -13.78
CA ASN A 75 5.49 11.22 -15.11
C ASN A 75 6.76 10.77 -15.84
N ALA A 76 6.69 10.75 -17.17
CA ALA A 76 7.88 10.59 -17.99
C ALA A 76 8.82 11.79 -17.79
N LEU A 77 10.11 11.53 -17.59
CA LEU A 77 11.12 12.55 -17.36
C LEU A 77 11.68 13.13 -18.65
N SER A 78 11.49 12.43 -19.77
CA SER A 78 12.02 12.81 -21.07
C SER A 78 11.22 12.16 -22.20
N ASP A 79 11.56 12.48 -23.43
CA ASP A 79 10.97 11.84 -24.63
C ASP A 79 11.25 10.33 -24.71
N ALA A 80 12.23 9.85 -23.94
CA ALA A 80 12.51 8.41 -23.84
C ALA A 80 11.42 7.62 -23.09
N GLY A 81 10.44 8.31 -22.51
CA GLY A 81 9.33 7.70 -21.79
C GLY A 81 9.56 7.65 -20.29
N ILE A 82 8.80 6.79 -19.63
CA ILE A 82 8.83 6.66 -18.18
C ILE A 82 10.01 5.80 -17.71
N GLY A 83 10.61 6.20 -16.59
CA GLY A 83 11.64 5.40 -15.95
C GLY A 83 11.06 4.17 -15.23
N PRO A 84 11.94 3.36 -14.58
CA PRO A 84 11.46 2.24 -13.78
C PRO A 84 10.47 2.72 -12.71
N CYS A 85 9.29 2.08 -12.66
CA CYS A 85 8.26 2.39 -11.69
C CYS A 85 8.28 1.35 -10.58
N ARG A 86 8.88 1.72 -9.47
CA ARG A 86 8.89 0.91 -8.26
C ARG A 86 8.46 1.76 -7.08
N PHE A 87 7.55 1.23 -6.28
CA PHE A 87 7.11 1.91 -5.07
C PHE A 87 6.91 0.90 -3.94
N ASP A 88 7.04 1.39 -2.73
CA ASP A 88 6.82 0.59 -1.53
C ASP A 88 5.38 0.73 -1.07
N LEU A 89 4.75 -0.38 -0.81
CA LEU A 89 3.37 -0.45 -0.37
C LEU A 89 3.31 -1.02 1.04
N ALA A 90 2.61 -0.32 1.92
CA ALA A 90 2.24 -0.82 3.23
C ALA A 90 0.73 -1.05 3.26
N SER A 91 0.32 -2.32 3.21
CA SER A 91 -1.08 -2.70 3.11
C SER A 91 -1.58 -3.29 4.43
N PRO A 92 -2.74 -2.81 4.95
CA PRO A 92 -3.35 -3.42 6.14
C PRO A 92 -3.85 -4.84 5.89
N ASP A 93 -4.25 -5.15 4.65
CA ASP A 93 -4.66 -6.48 4.23
C ASP A 93 -3.70 -7.04 3.19
N PRO A 94 -3.45 -8.36 3.19
CA PRO A 94 -2.58 -8.97 2.18
C PRO A 94 -3.19 -8.98 0.78
N ASP A 95 -4.52 -9.00 0.68
CA ASP A 95 -5.21 -9.05 -0.61
C ASP A 95 -5.76 -7.67 -0.98
N GLY A 96 -5.66 -7.32 -2.26
CA GLY A 96 -6.15 -6.04 -2.74
C GLY A 96 -6.17 -5.95 -4.26
N GLU A 97 -6.44 -4.75 -4.74
CA GLU A 97 -6.47 -4.43 -6.16
C GLU A 97 -5.65 -3.19 -6.46
N LEU A 98 -4.96 -3.22 -7.58
CA LEU A 98 -4.29 -2.07 -8.16
C LEU A 98 -5.13 -1.55 -9.32
N HIS A 99 -5.57 -0.31 -9.25
CA HIS A 99 -6.23 0.39 -10.35
C HIS A 99 -5.17 1.26 -11.02
N ILE A 100 -4.77 0.87 -12.21
CA ILE A 100 -3.65 1.48 -12.93
C ILE A 100 -4.20 2.24 -14.14
N ASP A 101 -3.93 3.53 -14.18
CA ASP A 101 -4.26 4.40 -15.30
C ASP A 101 -2.97 4.83 -15.99
N VAL A 102 -2.83 4.45 -17.26
CA VAL A 102 -1.64 4.74 -18.06
C VAL A 102 -1.98 5.74 -19.16
N ASP A 103 -1.27 6.85 -19.16
CA ASP A 103 -1.36 7.87 -20.21
C ASP A 103 -0.29 7.59 -21.27
N LEU A 104 -0.75 7.29 -22.48
CA LEU A 104 0.10 7.04 -23.64
C LEU A 104 0.18 8.26 -24.57
N GLY A 105 -0.29 9.42 -24.13
CA GLY A 105 -0.34 10.64 -24.92
C GLY A 105 -1.61 10.73 -25.75
N ALA A 106 -1.76 9.86 -26.76
CA ALA A 106 -2.93 9.83 -27.63
C ALA A 106 -4.14 9.12 -27.01
N GLU A 107 -3.90 8.25 -26.03
CA GLU A 107 -4.95 7.46 -25.38
C GLU A 107 -4.61 7.22 -23.90
N HIS A 108 -5.64 6.91 -23.14
CA HIS A 108 -5.53 6.43 -21.76
C HIS A 108 -5.98 4.98 -21.69
N ARG A 109 -5.30 4.19 -20.90
CA ARG A 109 -5.70 2.82 -20.63
C ARG A 109 -5.79 2.60 -19.13
N THR A 110 -6.90 2.05 -18.70
CA THR A 110 -7.15 1.70 -17.30
C THR A 110 -7.16 0.19 -17.14
N MET A 111 -6.45 -0.29 -16.16
CA MET A 111 -6.32 -1.71 -15.87
C MET A 111 -6.57 -1.94 -14.38
N VAL A 112 -7.13 -3.11 -14.08
CA VAL A 112 -7.30 -3.56 -12.70
C VAL A 112 -6.52 -4.86 -12.55
N ARG A 113 -5.65 -4.91 -11.53
CA ARG A 113 -4.87 -6.09 -11.19
C ARG A 113 -5.09 -6.45 -9.74
N ARG A 114 -5.42 -7.70 -9.49
CA ARG A 114 -5.46 -8.22 -8.13
C ARG A 114 -4.06 -8.58 -7.67
N PHE A 115 -3.79 -8.34 -6.40
CA PHE A 115 -2.50 -8.67 -5.83
C PHE A 115 -2.65 -9.32 -4.47
N ARG A 116 -1.60 -10.05 -4.09
CA ARG A 116 -1.43 -10.54 -2.74
C ARG A 116 -0.08 -10.07 -2.22
N ALA A 117 -0.11 -9.23 -1.20
CA ALA A 117 1.10 -8.70 -0.59
C ALA A 117 1.72 -9.77 0.32
N VAL A 118 3.03 -9.98 0.16
CA VAL A 118 3.82 -10.85 1.01
C VAL A 118 4.96 -10.03 1.60
N GLU A 119 5.11 -10.08 2.90
CA GLU A 119 6.11 -9.30 3.63
C GLU A 119 7.51 -9.49 3.05
N GLY A 120 8.17 -8.37 2.75
CA GLY A 120 9.53 -8.36 2.22
C GLY A 120 9.67 -8.81 0.76
N SER A 121 8.58 -9.10 0.07
CA SER A 121 8.61 -9.52 -1.33
C SER A 121 8.48 -8.34 -2.29
N THR A 122 8.78 -8.59 -3.56
CA THR A 122 8.52 -7.66 -4.66
C THR A 122 7.40 -8.22 -5.54
N LEU A 123 6.35 -7.42 -5.72
CA LEU A 123 5.25 -7.75 -6.60
C LEU A 123 5.54 -7.22 -7.99
N HIS A 124 5.75 -8.11 -8.94
CA HIS A 124 5.99 -7.75 -10.33
C HIS A 124 4.67 -7.71 -11.10
N VAL A 125 4.34 -6.57 -11.69
CA VAL A 125 3.11 -6.36 -12.44
C VAL A 125 3.45 -6.13 -13.91
N PRO A 126 3.27 -7.14 -14.78
CA PRO A 126 3.52 -6.98 -16.20
C PRO A 126 2.34 -6.26 -16.88
N LEU A 127 2.61 -5.18 -17.58
CA LEU A 127 1.61 -4.37 -18.28
C LEU A 127 1.82 -4.32 -19.79
N ALA A 128 2.89 -4.91 -20.29
CA ALA A 128 3.27 -4.83 -21.70
C ALA A 128 2.17 -5.30 -22.64
N ASP A 129 1.50 -6.40 -22.30
CA ASP A 129 0.44 -6.97 -23.12
C ASP A 129 -0.80 -6.07 -23.20
N ASP A 130 -1.12 -5.40 -22.11
CA ASP A 130 -2.26 -4.48 -22.04
C ASP A 130 -2.00 -3.16 -22.76
N LEU A 131 -0.73 -2.84 -23.02
CA LEU A 131 -0.30 -1.60 -23.64
C LEU A 131 0.08 -1.76 -25.13
N ARG A 132 -0.17 -2.91 -25.70
CA ARG A 132 0.09 -3.12 -27.12
C ARG A 132 -0.75 -2.18 -28.00
N PRO A 133 -0.18 -1.66 -29.10
CA PRO A 133 -0.95 -0.88 -30.06
C PRO A 133 -2.12 -1.71 -30.61
N ARG A 134 -3.26 -1.07 -30.72
CA ARG A 134 -4.43 -1.67 -31.36
C ARG A 134 -4.36 -1.52 -32.87
#